data_429883cc2634967662b2e17f0a160de2
#
_entry.id   429883cc2634967662b2e17f0a160de2
#
_cell.length_a   1.000
_cell.length_b   1.000
_cell.length_c   1.000
_cell.angle_alpha   90.00
_cell.angle_beta   90.00
_cell.angle_gamma   90.00
#
_symmetry.space_group_name_H-M   'P 1'
#
loop_
_entity.id
_entity.type
_entity.pdbx_description
1 polymer ?
#
loop_
_entity_poly.entity_id
_entity_poly.type
_entity_poly.pdbx_seq_one_letter_code
_entity_poly.pdbx_strand_id
1 'polypeptide(L)' 'MELQAAKDYQLKLKAERLEEERRMEMEFKMKMAEKFAEDERLEQMNAQKRRMREQEHKRQIEKLW' A
#
# COMPACT_ATOMS: atom_id res chain seq x y z
N MET A 1 -16.13 -43.34 -16.51
CA MET A 1 -14.76 -42.89 -16.74
C MET A 1 -14.68 -41.46 -17.28
N GLU A 2 -15.45 -41.11 -18.31
CA GLU A 2 -15.45 -39.75 -18.88
C GLU A 2 -15.97 -38.67 -17.91
N LEU A 3 -16.97 -39.01 -17.09
CA LEU A 3 -17.54 -38.12 -16.08
C LEU A 3 -16.54 -37.76 -14.96
N GLN A 4 -15.68 -38.70 -14.59
CA GLN A 4 -14.68 -38.52 -13.55
C GLN A 4 -13.54 -37.63 -14.04
N ALA A 5 -13.08 -37.82 -15.27
CA ALA A 5 -12.06 -37.00 -15.90
C ALA A 5 -12.55 -35.55 -16.08
N ALA A 6 -13.81 -35.36 -16.46
CA ALA A 6 -14.42 -34.03 -16.58
C ALA A 6 -14.55 -33.33 -15.22
N LYS A 7 -14.90 -34.05 -14.17
CA LYS A 7 -14.94 -33.51 -12.79
C LYS A 7 -13.56 -33.12 -12.31
N ASP A 8 -12.55 -33.93 -12.53
CA ASP A 8 -11.17 -33.68 -12.14
C ASP A 8 -10.63 -32.42 -12.86
N TYR A 9 -10.95 -32.28 -14.12
CA TYR A 9 -10.57 -31.12 -14.93
C TYR A 9 -11.23 -29.83 -14.39
N GLN A 10 -12.53 -29.89 -14.08
CA GLN A 10 -13.25 -28.75 -13.51
C GLN A 10 -12.71 -28.34 -12.14
N LEU A 11 -12.39 -29.32 -11.30
CA LEU A 11 -11.78 -29.07 -9.99
C LEU A 11 -10.41 -28.42 -10.12
N LYS A 12 -9.63 -28.84 -11.08
CA LYS A 12 -8.33 -28.30 -11.39
C LYS A 12 -8.43 -26.84 -11.86
N LEU A 13 -9.34 -26.54 -12.76
CA LEU A 13 -9.61 -25.17 -13.21
C LEU A 13 -10.06 -24.26 -12.07
N LYS A 14 -10.91 -24.78 -11.20
CA LYS A 14 -11.40 -24.05 -10.05
C LYS A 14 -10.28 -23.74 -9.06
N ALA A 15 -9.40 -24.71 -8.82
CA ALA A 15 -8.23 -24.52 -7.96
C ALA A 15 -7.26 -23.49 -8.55
N GLU A 16 -7.01 -23.51 -9.84
CA GLU A 16 -6.17 -22.53 -10.54
C GLU A 16 -6.74 -21.12 -10.46
N ARG A 17 -8.06 -20.97 -10.64
CA ARG A 17 -8.75 -19.67 -10.49
C ARG A 17 -8.63 -19.11 -9.09
N LEU A 18 -8.83 -19.95 -8.08
CA LEU A 18 -8.70 -19.54 -6.69
C LEU A 18 -7.28 -19.10 -6.36
N GLU A 19 -6.30 -19.82 -6.85
CA GLU A 19 -4.90 -19.49 -6.65
C GLU A 19 -4.52 -18.17 -7.34
N GLU A 20 -5.01 -17.94 -8.53
CA GLU A 20 -4.81 -16.70 -9.28
C GLU A 20 -5.48 -15.50 -8.59
N GLU A 21 -6.69 -15.67 -8.09
CA GLU A 21 -7.40 -14.65 -7.33
C GLU A 21 -6.64 -14.28 -6.04
N ARG A 22 -6.13 -15.28 -5.32
CA ARG A 22 -5.31 -15.06 -4.12
C ARG A 22 -4.04 -14.28 -4.42
N ARG A 23 -3.39 -14.62 -5.53
CA ARG A 23 -2.18 -13.92 -5.97
C ARG A 23 -2.48 -12.48 -6.33
N MET A 24 -3.56 -12.21 -7.05
CA MET A 24 -4.00 -10.86 -7.40
C MET A 24 -4.35 -10.02 -6.16
N GLU A 25 -5.04 -10.61 -5.19
CA GLU A 25 -5.34 -9.95 -3.92
C GLU A 25 -4.07 -9.61 -3.14
N MET A 26 -3.12 -10.54 -3.09
CA MET A 26 -1.83 -10.32 -2.44
C MET A 26 -1.06 -9.17 -3.10
N GLU A 27 -0.96 -9.17 -4.41
CA GLU A 27 -0.31 -8.10 -5.17
C GLU A 27 -0.97 -6.76 -4.95
N PHE A 28 -2.29 -6.73 -4.93
CA PHE A 28 -3.05 -5.51 -4.66
C PHE A 28 -2.79 -5.00 -3.24
N LYS A 29 -2.81 -5.87 -2.24
CA LYS A 29 -2.51 -5.51 -0.85
C LYS A 29 -1.09 -4.98 -0.70
N MET A 30 -0.13 -5.59 -1.37
CA MET A 30 1.26 -5.12 -1.34
C MET A 30 1.41 -3.73 -1.97
N LYS A 31 0.78 -3.50 -3.11
CA LYS A 31 0.80 -2.18 -3.77
C LYS A 31 0.15 -1.10 -2.91
N MET A 32 -0.96 -1.43 -2.27
CA MET A 32 -1.65 -0.49 -1.38
C MET A 32 -0.83 -0.20 -0.13
N ALA A 33 -0.17 -1.21 0.44
CA ALA A 33 0.72 -1.03 1.57
C ALA A 33 1.92 -0.13 1.24
N GLU A 34 2.52 -0.30 0.08
CA GLU A 34 3.59 0.56 -0.41
C GLU A 34 3.13 2.01 -0.58
N LYS A 35 1.96 2.19 -1.17
CA LYS A 35 1.37 3.52 -1.35
C LYS A 35 1.09 4.22 -0.03
N PHE A 36 0.53 3.50 0.94
CA PHE A 36 0.31 4.06 2.28
C PHE A 36 1.61 4.41 2.98
N ALA A 37 2.64 3.59 2.84
CA ALA A 37 3.94 3.89 3.41
C ALA A 37 4.57 5.14 2.79
N GLU A 38 4.45 5.33 1.48
CA GLU A 38 4.92 6.54 0.79
C GLU A 38 4.16 7.78 1.23
N ASP A 39 2.83 7.70 1.31
CA ASP A 39 1.98 8.81 1.74
C ASP A 39 2.30 9.23 3.18
N GLU A 40 2.50 8.27 4.08
CA GLU A 40 2.90 8.52 5.45
C GLU A 40 4.26 9.19 5.54
N ARG A 41 5.20 8.76 4.73
CA ARG A 41 6.53 9.33 4.63
C ARG A 41 6.49 10.78 4.16
N LEU A 42 5.67 11.07 3.15
CA LEU A 42 5.46 12.43 2.66
C LEU A 42 4.81 13.33 3.71
N GLU A 43 3.82 12.82 4.43
CA GLU A 43 3.17 13.56 5.54
C GLU A 43 4.16 13.90 6.64
N GLN A 44 5.01 12.96 7.02
CA GLN A 44 6.05 13.20 8.02
C GLN A 44 7.06 14.26 7.55
N MET A 45 7.49 14.18 6.29
CA MET A 45 8.38 15.19 5.70
C MET A 45 7.73 16.57 5.70
N ASN A 46 6.46 16.66 5.31
CA ASN A 46 5.73 17.92 5.29
C ASN A 46 5.52 18.48 6.70
N ALA A 47 5.28 17.62 7.67
CA ALA A 47 5.17 18.03 9.08
C ALA A 47 6.48 18.58 9.62
N GLN A 48 7.60 17.96 9.28
CA GLN A 48 8.93 18.46 9.66
C GLN A 48 9.24 19.81 9.02
N LYS A 49 8.91 19.97 7.74
CA LYS A 49 9.09 21.25 7.04
C LYS A 49 8.27 22.37 7.69
N ARG A 50 7.03 22.08 8.09
CA ARG A 50 6.17 23.03 8.81
C ARG A 50 6.78 23.44 10.14
N ARG A 51 7.28 22.48 10.91
CA ARG A 51 7.94 22.74 12.20
C ARG A 51 9.17 23.61 12.04
N MET A 52 9.98 23.35 11.03
CA MET A 52 11.16 24.16 10.73
C MET A 52 10.78 25.59 10.38
N ARG A 53 9.76 25.79 9.55
CA ARG A 53 9.26 27.14 9.20
C ARG A 53 8.74 27.90 10.42
N GLU A 54 8.01 27.22 11.28
CA GLU A 54 7.48 27.83 12.51
C GLU A 54 8.61 28.22 13.46
N GLN A 55 9.61 27.38 13.64
CA GLN A 55 10.77 27.66 14.46
C GLN A 55 11.59 28.83 13.90
N GLU A 56 11.79 28.86 12.59
CA GLU A 56 12.50 29.94 11.93
C GLU A 56 11.76 31.27 12.04
N HIS A 57 10.44 31.22 11.90
CA HIS A 57 9.59 32.39 12.09
C HIS A 57 9.64 32.90 13.52
N LYS A 58 9.60 32.04 14.51
CA LYS A 58 9.80 32.43 15.94
C LYS A 58 11.15 33.07 16.19
N ARG A 59 12.21 32.51 15.64
CA ARG A 59 13.57 33.08 15.76
C ARG A 59 13.65 34.48 15.16
N GLN A 60 13.02 34.68 14.02
CA GLN A 60 12.98 36.01 13.38
C GLN A 60 12.21 37.03 14.24
N ILE A 61 11.09 36.62 14.81
CA ILE A 61 10.31 37.48 15.72
C ILE A 61 11.09 37.80 16.98
N GLU A 62 11.77 36.83 17.58
CA GLU A 62 12.62 37.04 18.77
C GLU A 62 13.78 38.00 18.51
N LYS A 63 14.36 37.99 17.32
CA LYS A 63 15.42 38.92 16.93
C LYS A 63 14.94 40.37 16.75
N LEU A 64 13.66 40.53 16.41
CA LEU A 64 13.05 41.85 16.24
C LEU A 64 12.64 42.52 17.57
N TRP A 65 12.52 41.73 18.60
CA TRP A 65 12.19 42.15 19.95
C TRP A 65 13.46 42.29 20.79
#